data_54ebbdca08302bef387ab07c006f60a4
#
_entry.id   54ebbdca08302bef387ab07c006f60a4
#
_cell.length_a   1.000
_cell.length_b   1.000
_cell.length_c   1.000
_cell.angle_alpha   90.00
_cell.angle_beta   90.00
_cell.angle_gamma   90.00
#
_symmetry.space_group_name_H-M   'P 1'
#
loop_
_entity.id
_entity.type
_entity.pdbx_description
1 polymer ?
#
loop_
_entity_poly.entity_id
_entity_poly.type
_entity_poly.pdbx_seq_one_letter_code
_entity_poly.pdbx_strand_id
1 'polypeptide(L)'
;MKISSQEISLPSENLDPEVASFDAVVPSGRSLAGNTLWNLFGNCFPVIVAVVCLPVLKRGLGTERLGIISLAWVIIGYFSLFDLGLSRALTKLVAERIGQRRQSEVPSLIWTSLFLMTAVGMIGSLLTFLITPYLVERLLKVPPSLSHESLGSFYWLGAAVPVVVLTAGLRGVLEAVQHFRLATVIRVPLGIFSYVGPVALLPFTHSLIPIIAVLVLGRILACAAHFWACFHVMPTLSGGFGFHAPSVKPLFLFGGWMTVSNVLGPLMVTFDRFLIGSIISIAAVAYYSIPYEVVTKLWLISTALVGVLFPVFSATSVADRARLAFLYEGGVKYIFFVLLPLTLVLVIFAPEGLAVWLGSDFGHNSAPVARLLAVAVLVNSMAHVPFAHLQSVGRPDITAKFHLIELPIYIAMLFFLARSWGITGVAVAWLLRVLLDTFLLFWFSFRLLPECRFIVTRLPLMMVGVLALNLAAASIGGMAIKIIAVCVVFFVAVPAFWLWFFTAAQRAPFIYLLQRLKG
;
A
#
# COMPACT_ATOMS: atom_id res chain seq x y z
N MET A 1 29.77 39.29 50.28
CA MET A 1 30.66 38.17 49.93
C MET A 1 30.37 37.77 48.49
N LYS A 2 31.20 38.27 47.55
CA LYS A 2 31.06 38.01 46.10
C LYS A 2 31.68 36.67 45.80
N ILE A 3 30.95 35.76 45.20
CA ILE A 3 31.47 34.51 44.63
C ILE A 3 31.57 34.72 43.13
N SER A 4 32.79 34.63 42.61
CA SER A 4 33.16 34.80 41.22
C SER A 4 32.71 33.61 40.39
N SER A 5 32.06 33.89 39.25
CA SER A 5 31.80 32.94 38.17
C SER A 5 33.13 32.64 37.45
N GLN A 6 33.66 31.44 37.64
CA GLN A 6 34.70 30.88 36.76
C GLN A 6 34.00 30.26 35.54
N GLU A 7 34.23 30.84 34.39
CA GLU A 7 33.98 30.22 33.09
C GLU A 7 34.90 29.02 32.93
N ILE A 8 34.28 27.83 32.85
CA ILE A 8 34.96 26.60 32.44
C ILE A 8 35.00 26.61 30.92
N SER A 9 36.13 27.03 30.36
CA SER A 9 36.45 26.85 28.95
C SER A 9 36.68 25.37 28.68
N LEU A 10 35.76 24.72 27.97
CA LEU A 10 35.96 23.39 27.38
C LEU A 10 36.98 23.49 26.24
N PRO A 11 37.94 22.56 26.11
CA PRO A 11 38.89 22.57 25.02
C PRO A 11 38.16 22.37 23.68
N SER A 12 38.50 23.17 22.69
CA SER A 12 38.10 22.98 21.30
C SER A 12 38.75 21.70 20.76
N GLU A 13 38.07 20.56 20.89
CA GLU A 13 38.45 19.34 20.21
C GLU A 13 38.28 19.58 18.71
N ASN A 14 39.38 19.55 17.98
CA ASN A 14 39.41 19.48 16.52
C ASN A 14 38.72 18.17 16.12
N LEU A 15 37.41 18.20 15.86
CA LEU A 15 36.66 17.10 15.28
C LEU A 15 37.16 16.92 13.85
N ASP A 16 37.65 15.73 13.55
CA ASP A 16 38.01 15.31 12.19
C ASP A 16 36.91 15.67 11.19
N PRO A 17 37.25 16.22 10.02
CA PRO A 17 36.24 16.58 9.00
C PRO A 17 35.34 15.42 8.56
N GLU A 18 35.75 14.18 8.77
CA GLU A 18 34.92 12.98 8.53
C GLU A 18 33.81 12.78 9.58
N VAL A 19 33.95 13.28 10.81
CA VAL A 19 32.90 13.21 11.86
C VAL A 19 31.84 14.28 11.65
N ALA A 20 32.19 15.42 11.07
CA ALA A 20 31.26 16.50 10.73
C ALA A 20 30.26 16.12 9.62
N SER A 21 30.51 15.06 8.84
CA SER A 21 29.59 14.60 7.78
C SER A 21 28.44 13.72 8.31
N PHE A 22 28.49 13.25 9.55
CA PHE A 22 27.47 12.36 10.12
C PHE A 22 26.39 13.08 10.96
N ASP A 23 26.67 14.26 11.51
CA ASP A 23 25.68 15.08 12.23
C ASP A 23 24.69 15.82 11.29
N ALA A 24 24.89 15.72 9.98
CA ALA A 24 24.06 16.37 8.96
C ALA A 24 22.78 15.57 8.58
N VAL A 25 22.41 14.49 9.28
CA VAL A 25 21.33 13.59 8.85
C VAL A 25 20.08 13.66 9.76
N VAL A 26 19.81 14.80 10.40
CA VAL A 26 18.41 15.12 10.76
C VAL A 26 17.84 15.90 9.58
N PRO A 27 16.95 15.30 8.76
CA PRO A 27 16.42 16.00 7.59
C PRO A 27 15.73 17.28 8.06
N SER A 28 16.12 18.43 7.52
CA SER A 28 15.43 19.69 7.77
C SER A 28 13.95 19.53 7.38
N GLY A 29 13.03 20.21 8.08
CA GLY A 29 11.60 20.11 7.78
C GLY A 29 11.26 20.39 6.30
N ARG A 30 12.08 21.19 5.58
CA ARG A 30 12.00 21.40 4.12
C ARG A 30 12.36 20.15 3.32
N SER A 31 13.37 19.39 3.73
CA SER A 31 13.78 18.16 3.05
C SER A 31 12.75 17.03 3.26
N LEU A 32 12.16 16.94 4.45
CA LEU A 32 11.04 16.03 4.75
C LEU A 32 9.81 16.34 3.91
N ALA A 33 9.41 17.61 3.81
CA ALA A 33 8.30 18.04 2.98
C ALA A 33 8.55 17.75 1.48
N GLY A 34 9.76 18.04 0.99
CA GLY A 34 10.18 17.73 -0.37
C GLY A 34 10.13 16.23 -0.67
N ASN A 35 10.67 15.39 0.22
CA ASN A 35 10.64 13.93 0.08
C ASN A 35 9.21 13.36 0.12
N THR A 36 8.35 13.94 0.95
CA THR A 36 6.93 13.55 1.01
C THR A 36 6.19 13.90 -0.28
N LEU A 37 6.41 15.10 -0.82
CA LEU A 37 5.84 15.53 -2.11
C LEU A 37 6.32 14.66 -3.27
N TRP A 38 7.62 14.32 -3.33
CA TRP A 38 8.18 13.40 -4.32
C TRP A 38 7.57 12.01 -4.21
N ASN A 39 7.37 11.48 -3.00
CA ASN A 39 6.71 10.20 -2.79
C ASN A 39 5.24 10.22 -3.20
N LEU A 40 4.50 11.29 -2.87
CA LEU A 40 3.11 11.47 -3.31
C LEU A 40 3.03 11.55 -4.83
N PHE A 41 3.83 12.39 -5.47
CA PHE A 41 3.88 12.51 -6.91
C PHE A 41 4.24 11.18 -7.59
N GLY A 42 5.26 10.50 -7.06
CA GLY A 42 5.70 9.19 -7.55
C GLY A 42 4.64 8.09 -7.42
N ASN A 43 3.74 8.18 -6.44
CA ASN A 43 2.65 7.23 -6.28
C ASN A 43 1.40 7.62 -7.10
N CYS A 44 1.13 8.90 -7.30
CA CYS A 44 -0.02 9.39 -8.07
C CYS A 44 0.17 9.24 -9.58
N PHE A 45 1.38 9.45 -10.10
CA PHE A 45 1.61 9.49 -11.54
C PHE A 45 1.31 8.14 -12.24
N PRO A 46 1.74 6.95 -11.74
CA PRO A 46 1.33 5.67 -12.31
C PRO A 46 -0.19 5.44 -12.31
N VAL A 47 -0.91 6.03 -11.35
CA VAL A 47 -2.38 5.93 -11.28
C VAL A 47 -3.03 6.69 -12.44
N ILE A 48 -2.56 7.90 -12.72
CA ILE A 48 -3.06 8.71 -13.87
C ILE A 48 -2.82 7.93 -15.17
N VAL A 49 -1.63 7.34 -15.34
CA VAL A 49 -1.32 6.50 -16.50
C VAL A 49 -2.25 5.28 -16.58
N ALA A 50 -2.53 4.61 -15.45
CA ALA A 50 -3.46 3.49 -15.41
C ALA A 50 -4.86 3.88 -15.86
N VAL A 51 -5.38 5.05 -15.40
CA VAL A 51 -6.70 5.57 -15.80
C VAL A 51 -6.81 5.74 -17.32
N VAL A 52 -5.73 6.19 -17.98
CA VAL A 52 -5.70 6.36 -19.43
C VAL A 52 -5.51 5.03 -20.17
N CYS A 53 -4.64 4.15 -19.67
CA CYS A 53 -4.26 2.91 -20.34
C CYS A 53 -5.34 1.80 -20.22
N LEU A 54 -6.06 1.72 -19.10
CA LEU A 54 -7.02 0.64 -18.86
C LEU A 54 -8.14 0.57 -19.89
N PRO A 55 -8.79 1.67 -20.32
CA PRO A 55 -9.78 1.63 -21.40
C PRO A 55 -9.22 1.13 -22.72
N VAL A 56 -7.98 1.51 -23.05
CA VAL A 56 -7.28 1.08 -24.26
C VAL A 56 -7.03 -0.43 -24.22
N LEU A 57 -6.51 -0.93 -23.09
CA LEU A 57 -6.29 -2.36 -22.85
C LEU A 57 -7.61 -3.15 -22.91
N LYS A 58 -8.66 -2.64 -22.28
CA LYS A 58 -9.98 -3.28 -22.32
C LYS A 58 -10.53 -3.40 -23.74
N ARG A 59 -10.42 -2.33 -24.55
CA ARG A 59 -10.88 -2.33 -25.94
C ARG A 59 -10.06 -3.28 -26.82
N GLY A 60 -8.73 -3.32 -26.62
CA GLY A 60 -7.83 -4.15 -27.43
C GLY A 60 -7.88 -5.63 -27.07
N LEU A 61 -8.01 -5.98 -25.79
CA LEU A 61 -7.85 -7.35 -25.31
C LEU A 61 -9.16 -8.03 -24.91
N GLY A 62 -10.20 -7.24 -24.62
CA GLY A 62 -11.44 -7.74 -24.02
C GLY A 62 -11.33 -7.97 -22.51
N THR A 63 -12.48 -8.24 -21.88
CA THR A 63 -12.58 -8.29 -20.41
C THR A 63 -11.90 -9.54 -19.84
N GLU A 64 -11.93 -10.67 -20.52
CA GLU A 64 -11.33 -11.92 -20.04
C GLU A 64 -9.78 -11.81 -19.96
N ARG A 65 -9.14 -11.36 -21.06
CA ARG A 65 -7.67 -11.14 -21.04
C ARG A 65 -7.28 -10.06 -20.04
N LEU A 66 -8.10 -9.02 -19.87
CA LEU A 66 -7.88 -8.00 -18.86
C LEU A 66 -7.96 -8.57 -17.44
N GLY A 67 -8.82 -9.57 -17.20
CA GLY A 67 -8.89 -10.32 -15.93
C GLY A 67 -7.58 -11.07 -15.65
N ILE A 68 -7.01 -11.74 -16.65
CA ILE A 68 -5.73 -12.44 -16.52
C ILE A 68 -4.58 -11.44 -16.26
N ILE A 69 -4.52 -10.32 -16.96
CA ILE A 69 -3.54 -9.26 -16.72
C ILE A 69 -3.70 -8.68 -15.31
N SER A 70 -4.94 -8.51 -14.83
CA SER A 70 -5.18 -8.04 -13.46
C SER A 70 -4.64 -9.03 -12.42
N LEU A 71 -4.81 -10.34 -12.63
CA LEU A 71 -4.15 -11.36 -11.80
C LEU A 71 -2.62 -11.28 -11.92
N ALA A 72 -2.07 -11.07 -13.12
CA ALA A 72 -0.63 -10.94 -13.33
C ALA A 72 -0.05 -9.74 -12.54
N TRP A 73 -0.70 -8.58 -12.57
CA TRP A 73 -0.27 -7.43 -11.76
C TRP A 73 -0.27 -7.73 -10.27
N VAL A 74 -1.31 -8.43 -9.80
CA VAL A 74 -1.42 -8.87 -8.42
C VAL A 74 -0.26 -9.83 -8.07
N ILE A 75 -0.04 -10.87 -8.86
CA ILE A 75 1.01 -11.86 -8.66
C ILE A 75 2.39 -11.18 -8.63
N ILE A 76 2.69 -10.32 -9.61
CA ILE A 76 3.95 -9.56 -9.66
C ILE A 76 4.11 -8.67 -8.42
N GLY A 77 3.03 -8.02 -7.96
CA GLY A 77 3.04 -7.17 -6.77
C GLY A 77 3.40 -7.94 -5.50
N TYR A 78 3.00 -9.20 -5.45
CA TYR A 78 3.19 -10.06 -4.27
C TYR A 78 4.35 -11.04 -4.35
N PHE A 79 5.07 -11.10 -5.46
CA PHE A 79 6.29 -11.92 -5.54
C PHE A 79 7.35 -11.52 -4.50
N SER A 80 7.32 -10.28 -4.00
CA SER A 80 8.16 -9.87 -2.88
C SER A 80 7.86 -10.62 -1.58
N LEU A 81 6.73 -11.33 -1.46
CA LEU A 81 6.45 -12.20 -0.31
C LEU A 81 7.36 -13.44 -0.29
N PHE A 82 7.81 -13.89 -1.48
CA PHE A 82 8.75 -15.00 -1.58
C PHE A 82 10.15 -14.65 -1.06
N ASP A 83 10.43 -13.38 -0.71
CA ASP A 83 11.71 -13.00 -0.11
C ASP A 83 11.84 -13.45 1.36
N LEU A 84 10.78 -14.01 1.94
CA LEU A 84 10.74 -14.48 3.33
C LEU A 84 11.25 -13.43 4.33
N GLY A 85 10.96 -12.14 4.06
CA GLY A 85 11.39 -11.02 4.90
C GLY A 85 12.89 -10.71 4.85
N LEU A 86 13.65 -11.38 3.96
CA LEU A 86 15.10 -11.18 3.82
C LEU A 86 15.46 -9.76 3.39
N SER A 87 14.65 -9.10 2.54
CA SER A 87 14.89 -7.70 2.14
C SER A 87 14.86 -6.75 3.33
N ARG A 88 13.88 -6.90 4.23
CA ARG A 88 13.80 -6.08 5.46
C ARG A 88 14.90 -6.42 6.46
N ALA A 89 15.23 -7.72 6.59
CA ALA A 89 16.35 -8.16 7.41
C ALA A 89 17.66 -7.56 6.90
N LEU A 90 17.89 -7.59 5.59
CA LEU A 90 19.04 -6.99 4.93
C LEU A 90 19.11 -5.48 5.22
N THR A 91 18.01 -4.74 4.98
CA THR A 91 17.94 -3.29 5.24
C THR A 91 18.34 -2.96 6.69
N LYS A 92 17.77 -3.70 7.66
CA LYS A 92 18.08 -3.49 9.08
C LYS A 92 19.54 -3.80 9.40
N LEU A 93 20.03 -4.98 9.00
CA LEU A 93 21.39 -5.42 9.35
C LEU A 93 22.46 -4.57 8.67
N VAL A 94 22.24 -4.11 7.44
CA VAL A 94 23.15 -3.16 6.77
C VAL A 94 23.19 -1.83 7.52
N ALA A 95 22.03 -1.25 7.84
CA ALA A 95 21.97 -0.01 8.61
C ALA A 95 22.64 -0.14 9.99
N GLU A 96 22.45 -1.28 10.66
CA GLU A 96 23.06 -1.59 11.96
C GLU A 96 24.59 -1.70 11.87
N ARG A 97 25.13 -2.40 10.83
CA ARG A 97 26.58 -2.52 10.63
C ARG A 97 27.23 -1.18 10.30
N ILE A 98 26.56 -0.35 9.51
CA ILE A 98 27.02 1.02 9.23
C ILE A 98 27.04 1.85 10.52
N GLY A 99 25.97 1.81 11.31
CA GLY A 99 25.90 2.52 12.60
C GLY A 99 26.94 2.07 13.63
N GLN A 100 27.32 0.77 13.60
CA GLN A 100 28.37 0.18 14.43
C GLN A 100 29.80 0.42 13.90
N ARG A 101 29.98 1.19 12.80
CA ARG A 101 31.25 1.42 12.10
C ARG A 101 31.92 0.12 11.56
N ARG A 102 31.15 -0.95 11.33
CA ARG A 102 31.61 -2.24 10.78
C ARG A 102 31.39 -2.30 9.27
N GLN A 103 31.81 -1.26 8.55
CA GLN A 103 31.54 -1.10 7.11
C GLN A 103 32.21 -2.19 6.26
N SER A 104 33.33 -2.77 6.71
CA SER A 104 34.02 -3.86 6.01
C SER A 104 33.19 -5.16 5.89
N GLU A 105 32.19 -5.35 6.77
CA GLU A 105 31.33 -6.53 6.74
C GLU A 105 30.08 -6.35 5.84
N VAL A 106 29.78 -5.12 5.45
CA VAL A 106 28.56 -4.78 4.70
C VAL A 106 28.53 -5.45 3.32
N PRO A 107 29.60 -5.44 2.50
CA PRO A 107 29.60 -6.11 1.20
C PRO A 107 29.30 -7.60 1.28
N SER A 108 29.97 -8.33 2.19
CA SER A 108 29.76 -9.76 2.37
C SER A 108 28.35 -10.10 2.87
N LEU A 109 27.75 -9.27 3.73
CA LEU A 109 26.38 -9.38 4.19
C LEU A 109 25.39 -9.19 3.02
N ILE A 110 25.60 -8.16 2.19
CA ILE A 110 24.76 -7.90 1.02
C ILE A 110 24.83 -9.07 0.03
N TRP A 111 26.03 -9.53 -0.35
CA TRP A 111 26.18 -10.65 -1.28
C TRP A 111 25.56 -11.94 -0.75
N THR A 112 25.76 -12.26 0.53
CA THR A 112 25.12 -13.42 1.18
C THR A 112 23.61 -13.32 1.11
N SER A 113 23.04 -12.14 1.40
CA SER A 113 21.60 -11.92 1.33
C SER A 113 21.06 -12.05 -0.08
N LEU A 114 21.71 -11.44 -1.08
CA LEU A 114 21.32 -11.56 -2.49
C LEU A 114 21.40 -12.99 -3.00
N PHE A 115 22.41 -13.76 -2.59
CA PHE A 115 22.51 -15.18 -2.92
C PHE A 115 21.34 -15.97 -2.33
N LEU A 116 21.03 -15.78 -1.04
CA LEU A 116 19.89 -16.43 -0.39
C LEU A 116 18.56 -16.04 -1.04
N MET A 117 18.38 -14.77 -1.35
CA MET A 117 17.18 -14.27 -2.02
C MET A 117 17.04 -14.85 -3.43
N THR A 118 18.13 -15.01 -4.16
CA THR A 118 18.14 -15.67 -5.47
C THR A 118 17.73 -17.15 -5.32
N ALA A 119 18.31 -17.86 -4.35
CA ALA A 119 17.97 -19.26 -4.10
C ALA A 119 16.48 -19.44 -3.72
N VAL A 120 15.96 -18.62 -2.81
CA VAL A 120 14.55 -18.61 -2.43
C VAL A 120 13.66 -18.21 -3.61
N GLY A 121 14.07 -17.23 -4.42
CA GLY A 121 13.38 -16.84 -5.65
C GLY A 121 13.33 -17.97 -6.68
N MET A 122 14.41 -18.74 -6.84
CA MET A 122 14.45 -19.92 -7.73
C MET A 122 13.52 -21.03 -7.25
N ILE A 123 13.46 -21.28 -5.94
CA ILE A 123 12.47 -22.20 -5.35
C ILE A 123 11.05 -21.72 -5.62
N GLY A 124 10.76 -20.43 -5.41
CA GLY A 124 9.47 -19.83 -5.71
C GLY A 124 9.10 -19.91 -7.19
N SER A 125 10.07 -19.71 -8.09
CA SER A 125 9.92 -19.91 -9.54
C SER A 125 9.55 -21.36 -9.86
N LEU A 126 10.29 -22.33 -9.35
CA LEU A 126 10.03 -23.75 -9.55
C LEU A 126 8.64 -24.15 -9.06
N LEU A 127 8.26 -23.69 -7.86
CA LEU A 127 6.91 -23.93 -7.32
C LEU A 127 5.82 -23.31 -8.23
N THR A 128 6.05 -22.11 -8.74
CA THR A 128 5.13 -21.46 -9.67
C THR A 128 5.01 -22.26 -10.96
N PHE A 129 6.11 -22.75 -11.54
CA PHE A 129 6.08 -23.60 -12.73
C PHE A 129 5.29 -24.90 -12.49
N LEU A 130 5.50 -25.56 -11.37
CA LEU A 130 4.82 -26.82 -11.03
C LEU A 130 3.31 -26.63 -10.77
N ILE A 131 2.93 -25.50 -10.18
CA ILE A 131 1.53 -25.21 -9.82
C ILE A 131 0.77 -24.63 -11.02
N THR A 132 1.43 -24.00 -12.00
CA THR A 132 0.79 -23.30 -13.13
C THR A 132 -0.22 -24.17 -13.90
N PRO A 133 0.03 -25.42 -14.30
CA PRO A 133 -0.96 -26.23 -15.01
C PRO A 133 -2.21 -26.45 -14.17
N TYR A 134 -2.03 -26.84 -12.91
CA TYR A 134 -3.15 -27.04 -11.98
C TYR A 134 -3.95 -25.73 -11.76
N LEU A 135 -3.25 -24.61 -11.62
CA LEU A 135 -3.85 -23.29 -11.42
C LEU A 135 -4.73 -22.88 -12.60
N VAL A 136 -4.20 -23.01 -13.84
CA VAL A 136 -4.88 -22.57 -15.06
C VAL A 136 -5.97 -23.54 -15.49
N GLU A 137 -5.72 -24.84 -15.45
CA GLU A 137 -6.63 -25.85 -16.00
C GLU A 137 -7.68 -26.33 -15.01
N ARG A 138 -7.38 -26.30 -13.70
CA ARG A 138 -8.25 -26.87 -12.67
C ARG A 138 -8.84 -25.83 -11.72
N LEU A 139 -8.05 -24.85 -11.32
CA LEU A 139 -8.45 -23.91 -10.27
C LEU A 139 -9.15 -22.68 -10.85
N LEU A 140 -8.55 -22.02 -11.84
CA LEU A 140 -9.11 -20.83 -12.47
C LEU A 140 -10.08 -21.22 -13.59
N LYS A 141 -11.24 -20.56 -13.65
CA LYS A 141 -12.20 -20.75 -14.73
C LYS A 141 -11.76 -19.98 -15.98
N VAL A 142 -10.63 -20.39 -16.55
CA VAL A 142 -10.12 -19.82 -17.81
C VAL A 142 -10.89 -20.43 -18.97
N PRO A 143 -11.40 -19.61 -19.93
CA PRO A 143 -12.00 -20.13 -21.13
C PRO A 143 -11.02 -21.04 -21.91
N PRO A 144 -11.47 -22.15 -22.51
CA PRO A 144 -10.59 -23.07 -23.27
C PRO A 144 -9.77 -22.35 -24.35
N SER A 145 -10.35 -21.34 -24.99
CA SER A 145 -9.67 -20.50 -26.01
C SER A 145 -8.48 -19.72 -25.48
N LEU A 146 -8.42 -19.44 -24.18
CA LEU A 146 -7.35 -18.68 -23.53
C LEU A 146 -6.41 -19.55 -22.69
N SER A 147 -6.66 -20.86 -22.59
CA SER A 147 -5.89 -21.75 -21.73
C SER A 147 -4.40 -21.75 -22.08
N HIS A 148 -4.08 -21.91 -23.38
CA HIS A 148 -2.68 -21.90 -23.85
C HIS A 148 -1.99 -20.56 -23.60
N GLU A 149 -2.67 -19.43 -23.89
CA GLU A 149 -2.13 -18.08 -23.63
C GLU A 149 -1.91 -17.86 -22.13
N SER A 150 -2.82 -18.35 -21.29
CA SER A 150 -2.74 -18.23 -19.84
C SER A 150 -1.58 -19.06 -19.28
N LEU A 151 -1.42 -20.32 -19.70
CA LEU A 151 -0.30 -21.16 -19.31
C LEU A 151 1.06 -20.49 -19.61
N GLY A 152 1.25 -20.03 -20.87
CA GLY A 152 2.47 -19.33 -21.27
C GLY A 152 2.69 -18.06 -20.44
N SER A 153 1.62 -17.30 -20.16
CA SER A 153 1.68 -16.08 -19.34
C SER A 153 2.11 -16.37 -17.90
N PHE A 154 1.55 -17.39 -17.26
CA PHE A 154 1.93 -17.77 -15.90
C PHE A 154 3.33 -18.35 -15.81
N TYR A 155 3.83 -19.03 -16.86
CA TYR A 155 5.24 -19.44 -16.92
C TYR A 155 6.18 -18.23 -16.97
N TRP A 156 5.87 -17.22 -17.77
CA TRP A 156 6.64 -15.97 -17.76
C TRP A 156 6.62 -15.28 -16.39
N LEU A 157 5.47 -15.28 -15.70
CA LEU A 157 5.39 -14.77 -14.34
C LEU A 157 6.26 -15.59 -13.38
N GLY A 158 6.23 -16.91 -13.48
CA GLY A 158 7.10 -17.79 -12.69
C GLY A 158 8.59 -17.47 -12.88
N ALA A 159 9.02 -17.24 -14.13
CA ALA A 159 10.40 -16.84 -14.43
C ALA A 159 10.78 -15.46 -13.84
N ALA A 160 9.82 -14.59 -13.58
CA ALA A 160 10.05 -13.26 -13.00
C ALA A 160 10.30 -13.30 -11.48
N VAL A 161 9.91 -14.38 -10.77
CA VAL A 161 10.01 -14.46 -9.30
C VAL A 161 11.41 -14.14 -8.78
N PRO A 162 12.52 -14.78 -9.26
CA PRO A 162 13.86 -14.48 -8.76
C PRO A 162 14.26 -13.01 -8.98
N VAL A 163 13.87 -12.45 -10.12
CA VAL A 163 14.17 -11.06 -10.49
C VAL A 163 13.47 -10.09 -9.53
N VAL A 164 12.20 -10.35 -9.20
CA VAL A 164 11.43 -9.48 -8.31
C VAL A 164 11.94 -9.57 -6.87
N VAL A 165 12.24 -10.78 -6.39
CA VAL A 165 12.82 -11.01 -5.06
C VAL A 165 14.17 -10.32 -4.93
N LEU A 166 15.04 -10.48 -5.93
CA LEU A 166 16.36 -9.83 -5.96
C LEU A 166 16.24 -8.30 -5.97
N THR A 167 15.30 -7.76 -6.77
CA THR A 167 15.02 -6.31 -6.81
C THR A 167 14.58 -5.78 -5.44
N ALA A 168 13.80 -6.55 -4.68
CA ALA A 168 13.40 -6.16 -3.32
C ALA A 168 14.61 -6.03 -2.38
N GLY A 169 15.57 -6.95 -2.46
CA GLY A 169 16.83 -6.88 -1.71
C GLY A 169 17.68 -5.67 -2.08
N LEU A 170 17.91 -5.46 -3.38
CA LEU A 170 18.69 -4.31 -3.87
C LEU A 170 18.06 -2.97 -3.45
N ARG A 171 16.73 -2.86 -3.52
CA ARG A 171 16.01 -1.70 -3.00
C ARG A 171 16.25 -1.54 -1.50
N GLY A 172 16.21 -2.64 -0.74
CA GLY A 172 16.50 -2.64 0.69
C GLY A 172 17.89 -2.12 1.02
N VAL A 173 18.90 -2.40 0.19
CA VAL A 173 20.26 -1.83 0.31
C VAL A 173 20.22 -0.31 0.14
N LEU A 174 19.59 0.21 -0.92
CA LEU A 174 19.47 1.66 -1.14
C LEU A 174 18.74 2.37 -0.01
N GLU A 175 17.69 1.74 0.53
CA GLU A 175 16.93 2.26 1.68
C GLU A 175 17.79 2.27 2.97
N ALA A 176 18.62 1.23 3.19
CA ALA A 176 19.52 1.15 4.34
C ALA A 176 20.57 2.28 4.36
N VAL A 177 21.04 2.68 3.19
CA VAL A 177 21.98 3.81 3.01
C VAL A 177 21.26 5.14 2.74
N GLN A 178 19.94 5.20 2.99
CA GLN A 178 19.08 6.38 2.87
C GLN A 178 18.96 7.02 1.46
N HIS A 179 19.31 6.29 0.42
CA HIS A 179 19.16 6.73 -0.98
C HIS A 179 17.73 6.51 -1.53
N PHE A 180 16.70 6.94 -0.78
CA PHE A 180 15.28 6.80 -1.13
C PHE A 180 14.92 7.44 -2.48
N ARG A 181 15.57 8.57 -2.83
CA ARG A 181 15.34 9.25 -4.11
C ARG A 181 15.67 8.35 -5.29
N LEU A 182 16.80 7.66 -5.24
CA LEU A 182 17.26 6.79 -6.33
C LEU A 182 16.32 5.58 -6.49
N ALA A 183 15.93 4.95 -5.38
CA ALA A 183 14.94 3.87 -5.40
C ALA A 183 13.59 4.33 -6.00
N THR A 184 13.16 5.57 -5.69
CA THR A 184 11.90 6.13 -6.24
C THR A 184 12.02 6.43 -7.73
N VAL A 185 13.14 6.98 -8.20
CA VAL A 185 13.40 7.27 -9.62
C VAL A 185 13.35 6.00 -10.49
N ILE A 186 13.76 4.85 -9.96
CA ILE A 186 13.64 3.57 -10.68
C ILE A 186 12.21 3.02 -10.62
N ARG A 187 11.55 3.13 -9.45
CA ARG A 187 10.21 2.58 -9.22
C ARG A 187 9.11 3.26 -10.04
N VAL A 188 9.16 4.58 -10.19
CA VAL A 188 8.12 5.35 -10.89
C VAL A 188 8.02 4.99 -12.38
N PRO A 189 9.12 5.00 -13.16
CA PRO A 189 9.08 4.54 -14.56
C PRO A 189 8.61 3.10 -14.70
N LEU A 190 9.00 2.20 -13.79
CA LEU A 190 8.52 0.83 -13.79
C LEU A 190 7.00 0.73 -13.58
N GLY A 191 6.45 1.54 -12.67
CA GLY A 191 5.01 1.64 -12.46
C GLY A 191 4.27 2.12 -13.71
N ILE A 192 4.79 3.13 -14.40
CA ILE A 192 4.27 3.64 -15.66
C ILE A 192 4.35 2.55 -16.75
N PHE A 193 5.51 1.92 -16.89
CA PHE A 193 5.76 0.87 -17.88
C PHE A 193 4.84 -0.33 -17.71
N SER A 194 4.40 -0.63 -16.49
CA SER A 194 3.45 -1.70 -16.22
C SER A 194 2.08 -1.51 -16.90
N TYR A 195 1.73 -0.30 -17.30
CA TYR A 195 0.51 0.00 -18.06
C TYR A 195 0.81 0.37 -19.52
N VAL A 196 1.82 1.19 -19.76
CA VAL A 196 2.19 1.65 -21.11
C VAL A 196 2.78 0.52 -21.95
N GLY A 197 3.60 -0.37 -21.37
CA GLY A 197 4.19 -1.51 -22.07
C GLY A 197 3.16 -2.42 -22.75
N PRO A 198 2.14 -2.93 -22.01
CA PRO A 198 1.01 -3.64 -22.59
C PRO A 198 0.28 -2.87 -23.71
N VAL A 199 0.00 -1.57 -23.51
CA VAL A 199 -0.68 -0.74 -24.51
C VAL A 199 0.16 -0.59 -25.78
N ALA A 200 1.48 -0.40 -25.64
CA ALA A 200 2.39 -0.24 -26.78
C ALA A 200 2.48 -1.51 -27.66
N LEU A 201 2.15 -2.68 -27.12
CA LEU A 201 2.12 -3.93 -27.87
C LEU A 201 0.82 -4.18 -28.61
N LEU A 202 -0.29 -3.52 -28.26
CA LEU A 202 -1.62 -3.76 -28.88
C LEU A 202 -1.62 -3.63 -30.41
N PRO A 203 -0.89 -2.69 -31.06
CA PRO A 203 -0.83 -2.62 -32.50
C PRO A 203 -0.19 -3.85 -33.17
N PHE A 204 0.62 -4.61 -32.42
CA PHE A 204 1.37 -5.75 -32.94
C PHE A 204 0.76 -7.10 -32.56
N THR A 205 0.09 -7.18 -31.39
CA THR A 205 -0.45 -8.44 -30.89
C THR A 205 -1.54 -8.22 -29.85
N HIS A 206 -2.51 -9.15 -29.84
CA HIS A 206 -3.54 -9.25 -28.81
C HIS A 206 -3.32 -10.46 -27.89
N SER A 207 -2.24 -11.23 -28.09
CA SER A 207 -1.91 -12.39 -27.26
C SER A 207 -1.35 -11.95 -25.91
N LEU A 208 -1.74 -12.69 -24.84
CA LEU A 208 -1.28 -12.43 -23.46
C LEU A 208 0.20 -12.71 -23.28
N ILE A 209 0.77 -13.70 -23.98
CA ILE A 209 2.16 -14.13 -23.75
C ILE A 209 3.16 -12.99 -23.98
N PRO A 210 3.18 -12.27 -25.15
CA PRO A 210 4.08 -11.14 -25.33
C PRO A 210 3.80 -9.98 -24.38
N ILE A 211 2.54 -9.75 -24.03
CA ILE A 211 2.14 -8.68 -23.11
C ILE A 211 2.73 -8.92 -21.71
N ILE A 212 2.62 -10.15 -21.21
CA ILE A 212 3.22 -10.51 -19.91
C ILE A 212 4.74 -10.53 -20.01
N ALA A 213 5.32 -11.00 -21.12
CA ALA A 213 6.77 -10.97 -21.34
C ALA A 213 7.33 -9.54 -21.25
N VAL A 214 6.61 -8.53 -21.79
CA VAL A 214 7.01 -7.12 -21.66
C VAL A 214 6.94 -6.65 -20.20
N LEU A 215 5.95 -7.06 -19.43
CA LEU A 215 5.91 -6.76 -17.99
C LEU A 215 7.12 -7.35 -17.26
N VAL A 216 7.50 -8.58 -17.59
CA VAL A 216 8.68 -9.25 -17.03
C VAL A 216 9.98 -8.54 -17.47
N LEU A 217 10.09 -8.14 -18.73
CA LEU A 217 11.22 -7.33 -19.22
C LEU A 217 11.37 -6.05 -18.40
N GLY A 218 10.28 -5.34 -18.11
CA GLY A 218 10.31 -4.18 -17.23
C GLY A 218 10.89 -4.49 -15.85
N ARG A 219 10.59 -5.66 -15.28
CA ARG A 219 11.17 -6.10 -14.00
C ARG A 219 12.67 -6.39 -14.11
N ILE A 220 13.10 -7.01 -15.20
CA ILE A 220 14.53 -7.26 -15.46
C ILE A 220 15.29 -5.93 -15.59
N LEU A 221 14.76 -4.98 -16.35
CA LEU A 221 15.37 -3.65 -16.49
C LEU A 221 15.43 -2.90 -15.16
N ALA A 222 14.37 -2.97 -14.37
CA ALA A 222 14.36 -2.37 -13.04
C ALA A 222 15.36 -3.05 -12.08
N CYS A 223 15.52 -4.36 -12.15
CA CYS A 223 16.53 -5.10 -11.40
C CYS A 223 17.95 -4.65 -11.79
N ALA A 224 18.24 -4.58 -13.08
CA ALA A 224 19.52 -4.09 -13.59
C ALA A 224 19.80 -2.64 -13.15
N ALA A 225 18.78 -1.77 -13.18
CA ALA A 225 18.89 -0.38 -12.70
C ALA A 225 19.18 -0.31 -11.19
N HIS A 226 18.56 -1.18 -10.36
CA HIS A 226 18.87 -1.24 -8.95
C HIS A 226 20.27 -1.79 -8.68
N PHE A 227 20.73 -2.79 -9.44
CA PHE A 227 22.12 -3.25 -9.38
C PHE A 227 23.09 -2.11 -9.69
N TRP A 228 22.90 -1.45 -10.81
CA TRP A 228 23.73 -0.29 -11.17
C TRP A 228 23.73 0.78 -10.06
N ALA A 229 22.57 1.10 -9.52
CA ALA A 229 22.43 2.08 -8.45
C ALA A 229 23.18 1.65 -7.17
N CYS A 230 23.10 0.37 -6.76
CA CYS A 230 23.82 -0.13 -5.60
C CYS A 230 25.33 -0.07 -5.79
N PHE A 231 25.86 -0.42 -6.95
CA PHE A 231 27.31 -0.30 -7.24
C PHE A 231 27.78 1.15 -7.32
N HIS A 232 26.93 2.05 -7.83
CA HIS A 232 27.25 3.47 -7.88
C HIS A 232 27.32 4.11 -6.49
N VAL A 233 26.38 3.74 -5.60
CA VAL A 233 26.31 4.25 -4.21
C VAL A 233 27.33 3.59 -3.30
N MET A 234 27.64 2.32 -3.55
CA MET A 234 28.57 1.52 -2.74
C MET A 234 29.60 0.82 -3.63
N PRO A 235 30.64 1.50 -4.10
CA PRO A 235 31.69 0.89 -4.96
C PRO A 235 32.43 -0.29 -4.28
N THR A 236 32.43 -0.33 -2.95
CA THR A 236 32.99 -1.44 -2.15
C THR A 236 32.33 -2.78 -2.43
N LEU A 237 31.13 -2.82 -2.99
CA LEU A 237 30.46 -4.06 -3.39
C LEU A 237 31.22 -4.82 -4.47
N SER A 238 31.97 -4.15 -5.31
CA SER A 238 32.78 -4.79 -6.38
C SER A 238 33.98 -5.59 -5.83
N GLY A 239 34.50 -5.24 -4.66
CA GLY A 239 35.62 -5.92 -4.03
C GLY A 239 35.25 -6.98 -2.99
N GLY A 240 33.97 -7.06 -2.61
CA GLY A 240 33.51 -7.90 -1.49
C GLY A 240 32.65 -9.10 -1.88
N PHE A 241 32.80 -9.62 -3.10
CA PHE A 241 32.04 -10.78 -3.56
C PHE A 241 32.40 -12.03 -2.71
N GLY A 242 31.46 -12.46 -1.86
CA GLY A 242 31.69 -13.62 -1.00
C GLY A 242 30.45 -14.01 -0.19
N PHE A 243 30.33 -15.30 0.08
CA PHE A 243 29.29 -15.86 0.95
C PHE A 243 29.81 -15.93 2.38
N HIS A 244 29.14 -15.28 3.30
CA HIS A 244 29.49 -15.24 4.72
C HIS A 244 28.46 -16.04 5.54
N ALA A 245 28.74 -17.33 5.76
CA ALA A 245 27.84 -18.24 6.46
C ALA A 245 27.32 -17.76 7.83
N PRO A 246 28.12 -17.06 8.68
CA PRO A 246 27.64 -16.51 9.94
C PRO A 246 26.48 -15.50 9.81
N SER A 247 26.34 -14.83 8.66
CA SER A 247 25.25 -13.89 8.39
C SER A 247 23.90 -14.58 8.08
N VAL A 248 23.89 -15.86 7.73
CA VAL A 248 22.68 -16.60 7.33
C VAL A 248 21.68 -16.69 8.48
N LYS A 249 22.16 -17.13 9.66
CA LYS A 249 21.27 -17.31 10.84
C LYS A 249 20.60 -16.01 11.28
N PRO A 250 21.27 -14.86 11.42
CA PRO A 250 20.63 -13.58 11.72
C PRO A 250 19.61 -13.14 10.67
N LEU A 251 19.90 -13.35 9.38
CA LEU A 251 19.00 -13.00 8.28
C LEU A 251 17.68 -13.79 8.36
N PHE A 252 17.75 -15.12 8.54
CA PHE A 252 16.55 -15.95 8.65
C PHE A 252 15.81 -15.76 9.97
N LEU A 253 16.51 -15.56 11.09
CA LEU A 253 15.86 -15.37 12.39
C LEU A 253 15.06 -14.07 12.41
N PHE A 254 15.62 -12.98 11.88
CA PHE A 254 14.90 -11.72 11.79
C PHE A 254 13.87 -11.75 10.65
N GLY A 255 14.24 -12.26 9.47
CA GLY A 255 13.36 -12.41 8.32
C GLY A 255 12.14 -13.28 8.62
N GLY A 256 12.30 -14.40 9.32
CA GLY A 256 11.23 -15.35 9.60
C GLY A 256 10.05 -14.75 10.39
N TRP A 257 10.31 -13.96 11.43
CA TRP A 257 9.26 -13.23 12.14
C TRP A 257 8.57 -12.17 11.27
N MET A 258 9.35 -11.50 10.43
CA MET A 258 8.79 -10.53 9.48
C MET A 258 7.94 -11.20 8.41
N THR A 259 8.29 -12.44 8.01
CA THR A 259 7.55 -13.21 7.01
C THR A 259 6.10 -13.44 7.44
N VAL A 260 5.86 -13.83 8.68
CA VAL A 260 4.49 -14.07 9.18
C VAL A 260 3.62 -12.83 8.98
N SER A 261 4.08 -11.67 9.40
CA SER A 261 3.34 -10.42 9.22
C SER A 261 3.23 -9.99 7.75
N ASN A 262 4.28 -10.22 6.96
CA ASN A 262 4.31 -9.85 5.54
C ASN A 262 3.46 -10.78 4.66
N VAL A 263 3.21 -12.02 5.06
CA VAL A 263 2.37 -12.96 4.32
C VAL A 263 0.90 -12.77 4.65
N LEU A 264 0.56 -12.61 5.93
CA LEU A 264 -0.84 -12.49 6.36
C LEU A 264 -1.55 -11.26 5.77
N GLY A 265 -0.90 -10.09 5.84
CA GLY A 265 -1.49 -8.84 5.33
C GLY A 265 -1.87 -8.92 3.84
N PRO A 266 -0.91 -9.19 2.94
CA PRO A 266 -1.20 -9.36 1.52
C PRO A 266 -2.16 -10.50 1.20
N LEU A 267 -2.10 -11.63 1.91
CA LEU A 267 -3.02 -12.73 1.72
C LEU A 267 -4.47 -12.26 1.96
N MET A 268 -4.71 -11.49 3.03
CA MET A 268 -6.03 -10.92 3.34
C MET A 268 -6.54 -9.91 2.29
N VAL A 269 -5.64 -9.32 1.51
CA VAL A 269 -5.97 -8.26 0.53
C VAL A 269 -6.07 -8.81 -0.89
N THR A 270 -5.52 -10.00 -1.17
CA THR A 270 -5.31 -10.47 -2.54
C THR A 270 -5.99 -11.79 -2.85
N PHE A 271 -6.18 -12.63 -1.81
CA PHE A 271 -6.75 -13.97 -1.96
C PHE A 271 -8.13 -13.96 -2.62
N ASP A 272 -8.89 -12.88 -2.40
CA ASP A 272 -10.20 -12.63 -3.00
C ASP A 272 -10.19 -12.74 -4.55
N ARG A 273 -9.14 -12.23 -5.22
CA ARG A 273 -9.06 -12.26 -6.70
C ARG A 273 -8.85 -13.66 -7.26
N PHE A 274 -8.03 -14.47 -6.58
CA PHE A 274 -7.88 -15.88 -6.94
C PHE A 274 -9.17 -16.66 -6.72
N LEU A 275 -9.88 -16.37 -5.63
CA LEU A 275 -11.15 -16.99 -5.32
C LEU A 275 -12.23 -16.58 -6.33
N ILE A 276 -12.28 -15.31 -6.76
CA ILE A 276 -13.15 -14.84 -7.83
C ILE A 276 -12.87 -15.61 -9.13
N GLY A 277 -11.60 -15.70 -9.52
CA GLY A 277 -11.18 -16.40 -10.73
C GLY A 277 -11.52 -17.90 -10.72
N SER A 278 -11.50 -18.52 -9.53
CA SER A 278 -11.80 -19.95 -9.36
C SER A 278 -13.29 -20.26 -9.23
N ILE A 279 -14.06 -19.44 -8.50
CA ILE A 279 -15.48 -19.72 -8.21
C ILE A 279 -16.40 -19.10 -9.27
N ILE A 280 -16.09 -17.88 -9.73
CA ILE A 280 -16.99 -17.10 -10.59
C ILE A 280 -16.53 -17.17 -12.05
N SER A 281 -15.56 -16.34 -12.43
CA SER A 281 -14.94 -16.32 -13.77
C SER A 281 -13.70 -15.43 -13.82
N ILE A 282 -12.88 -15.59 -14.85
CA ILE A 282 -11.73 -14.71 -15.11
C ILE A 282 -12.18 -13.27 -15.45
N ALA A 283 -13.26 -13.08 -16.19
CA ALA A 283 -13.82 -11.76 -16.48
C ALA A 283 -14.25 -11.04 -15.18
N ALA A 284 -14.80 -11.78 -14.21
CA ALA A 284 -15.20 -11.26 -12.92
C ALA A 284 -14.01 -10.70 -12.12
N VAL A 285 -12.80 -11.23 -12.32
CA VAL A 285 -11.57 -10.69 -11.72
C VAL A 285 -11.33 -9.26 -12.20
N ALA A 286 -11.51 -8.96 -13.49
CA ALA A 286 -11.37 -7.59 -14.00
C ALA A 286 -12.44 -6.66 -13.40
N TYR A 287 -13.71 -7.11 -13.36
CA TYR A 287 -14.82 -6.33 -12.81
C TYR A 287 -14.65 -5.98 -11.32
N TYR A 288 -13.92 -6.79 -10.57
CA TYR A 288 -13.60 -6.54 -9.16
C TYR A 288 -12.28 -5.76 -8.97
N SER A 289 -11.21 -6.19 -9.66
CA SER A 289 -9.86 -5.68 -9.41
C SER A 289 -9.68 -4.23 -9.86
N ILE A 290 -10.27 -3.83 -10.98
CA ILE A 290 -10.09 -2.47 -11.49
C ILE A 290 -10.76 -1.42 -10.59
N PRO A 291 -12.03 -1.56 -10.18
CA PRO A 291 -12.60 -0.67 -9.16
C PRO A 291 -11.82 -0.66 -7.85
N TYR A 292 -11.35 -1.83 -7.40
CA TYR A 292 -10.53 -1.94 -6.19
C TYR A 292 -9.26 -1.10 -6.28
N GLU A 293 -8.52 -1.21 -7.39
CA GLU A 293 -7.29 -0.42 -7.62
C GLU A 293 -7.54 1.09 -7.60
N VAL A 294 -8.66 1.54 -8.15
CA VAL A 294 -9.02 2.97 -8.16
C VAL A 294 -9.40 3.45 -6.76
N VAL A 295 -10.31 2.73 -6.11
CA VAL A 295 -10.86 3.14 -4.82
C VAL A 295 -9.79 3.11 -3.71
N THR A 296 -8.90 2.13 -3.72
CA THR A 296 -7.82 2.02 -2.73
C THR A 296 -6.77 3.13 -2.84
N LYS A 297 -6.72 3.90 -3.94
CA LYS A 297 -5.86 5.10 -4.01
C LYS A 297 -6.29 6.19 -3.01
N LEU A 298 -7.50 6.16 -2.52
CA LEU A 298 -7.92 7.02 -1.41
C LEU A 298 -7.10 6.81 -0.12
N TRP A 299 -6.50 5.62 0.06
CA TRP A 299 -5.57 5.37 1.17
C TRP A 299 -4.35 6.28 1.19
N LEU A 300 -3.96 6.87 0.06
CA LEU A 300 -2.87 7.85 0.01
C LEU A 300 -3.09 9.02 0.99
N ILE A 301 -4.34 9.44 1.16
CA ILE A 301 -4.71 10.55 2.05
C ILE A 301 -4.50 10.13 3.51
N SER A 302 -5.03 8.98 3.91
CA SER A 302 -4.92 8.50 5.29
C SER A 302 -3.49 8.10 5.65
N THR A 303 -2.74 7.46 4.74
CA THR A 303 -1.34 7.07 4.97
C THR A 303 -0.42 8.28 5.08
N ALA A 304 -0.65 9.33 4.29
CA ALA A 304 0.11 10.58 4.39
C ALA A 304 -0.10 11.26 5.75
N LEU A 305 -1.35 11.35 6.23
CA LEU A 305 -1.66 11.93 7.54
C LEU A 305 -1.05 11.10 8.68
N VAL A 306 -1.21 9.78 8.63
CA VAL A 306 -0.67 8.87 9.66
C VAL A 306 0.86 8.91 9.68
N GLY A 307 1.52 9.08 8.53
CA GLY A 307 2.96 9.28 8.45
C GLY A 307 3.47 10.48 9.25
N VAL A 308 2.65 11.53 9.37
CA VAL A 308 2.93 12.71 10.23
C VAL A 308 2.55 12.45 11.69
N LEU A 309 1.44 11.77 11.94
CA LEU A 309 0.94 11.52 13.30
C LEU A 309 1.77 10.48 14.06
N PHE A 310 2.30 9.46 13.39
CA PHE A 310 3.00 8.35 14.03
C PHE A 310 4.21 8.77 14.88
N PRO A 311 5.16 9.61 14.39
CA PRO A 311 6.26 10.11 15.22
C PRO A 311 5.77 10.92 16.43
N VAL A 312 4.71 11.71 16.24
CA VAL A 312 4.13 12.53 17.31
C VAL A 312 3.47 11.65 18.37
N PHE A 313 2.75 10.59 17.97
CA PHE A 313 2.18 9.61 18.91
C PHE A 313 3.29 8.94 19.72
N SER A 314 4.38 8.52 19.08
CA SER A 314 5.52 7.89 19.75
C SER A 314 6.20 8.81 20.78
N ALA A 315 6.32 10.10 20.47
CA ALA A 315 6.94 11.08 21.35
C ALA A 315 6.02 11.52 22.51
N THR A 316 4.69 11.58 22.28
CA THR A 316 3.74 12.16 23.23
C THR A 316 3.12 11.10 24.14
N SER A 317 3.17 9.82 23.78
CA SER A 317 2.45 8.72 24.43
C SER A 317 2.70 8.57 25.95
N VAL A 318 3.82 9.02 26.46
CA VAL A 318 4.20 8.89 27.88
C VAL A 318 3.97 10.19 28.66
N ALA A 319 4.14 11.36 28.02
CA ALA A 319 4.23 12.65 28.71
C ALA A 319 2.90 13.43 28.78
N ASP A 320 2.03 13.34 27.74
CA ASP A 320 0.82 14.16 27.63
C ASP A 320 -0.31 13.40 26.93
N ARG A 321 -1.10 12.67 27.70
CA ARG A 321 -2.23 11.87 27.22
C ARG A 321 -3.35 12.75 26.62
N ALA A 322 -3.59 13.92 27.15
CA ALA A 322 -4.63 14.83 26.65
C ALA A 322 -4.29 15.34 25.26
N ARG A 323 -3.03 15.71 25.01
CA ARG A 323 -2.53 16.09 23.70
C ARG A 323 -2.56 14.92 22.72
N LEU A 324 -2.20 13.71 23.15
CA LEU A 324 -2.30 12.50 22.34
C LEU A 324 -3.75 12.25 21.92
N ALA A 325 -4.72 12.32 22.85
CA ALA A 325 -6.14 12.16 22.57
C ALA A 325 -6.66 13.22 21.58
N PHE A 326 -6.27 14.48 21.75
CA PHE A 326 -6.61 15.56 20.84
C PHE A 326 -6.12 15.31 19.40
N LEU A 327 -4.87 14.88 19.23
CA LEU A 327 -4.28 14.57 17.93
C LEU A 327 -4.90 13.33 17.30
N TYR A 328 -5.17 12.30 18.10
CA TYR A 328 -5.84 11.09 17.67
C TYR A 328 -7.26 11.38 17.15
N GLU A 329 -8.07 12.11 17.93
CA GLU A 329 -9.42 12.51 17.51
C GLU A 329 -9.37 13.42 16.26
N GLY A 330 -8.46 14.37 16.23
CA GLY A 330 -8.23 15.23 15.07
C GLY A 330 -7.92 14.41 13.82
N GLY A 331 -7.00 13.46 13.92
CA GLY A 331 -6.62 12.58 12.81
C GLY A 331 -7.79 11.79 12.23
N VAL A 332 -8.62 11.16 13.08
CA VAL A 332 -9.82 10.44 12.62
C VAL A 332 -10.82 11.39 11.96
N LYS A 333 -11.08 12.54 12.58
CA LYS A 333 -12.01 13.55 12.05
C LYS A 333 -11.56 14.09 10.70
N TYR A 334 -10.27 14.40 10.51
CA TYR A 334 -9.73 14.89 9.24
C TYR A 334 -9.83 13.84 8.13
N ILE A 335 -9.46 12.58 8.41
CA ILE A 335 -9.61 11.51 7.43
C ILE A 335 -11.06 11.38 6.99
N PHE A 336 -11.98 11.33 7.95
CA PHE A 336 -13.41 11.24 7.69
C PHE A 336 -13.92 12.42 6.86
N PHE A 337 -13.57 13.64 7.27
CA PHE A 337 -14.00 14.89 6.61
C PHE A 337 -13.57 14.97 5.15
N VAL A 338 -12.32 14.57 4.85
CA VAL A 338 -11.79 14.63 3.48
C VAL A 338 -12.32 13.50 2.62
N LEU A 339 -12.39 12.28 3.17
CA LEU A 339 -12.75 11.09 2.39
C LEU A 339 -14.25 10.92 2.19
N LEU A 340 -15.09 11.36 3.13
CA LEU A 340 -16.55 11.21 3.01
C LEU A 340 -17.13 11.81 1.72
N PRO A 341 -16.88 13.08 1.38
CA PRO A 341 -17.41 13.65 0.13
C PRO A 341 -16.86 12.97 -1.11
N LEU A 342 -15.59 12.57 -1.12
CA LEU A 342 -14.97 11.83 -2.22
C LEU A 342 -15.63 10.45 -2.39
N THR A 343 -15.89 9.74 -1.28
CA THR A 343 -16.59 8.45 -1.29
C THR A 343 -18.01 8.60 -1.81
N LEU A 344 -18.73 9.63 -1.38
CA LEU A 344 -20.11 9.90 -1.86
C LEU A 344 -20.15 10.16 -3.36
N VAL A 345 -19.23 10.94 -3.90
CA VAL A 345 -19.11 11.16 -5.36
C VAL A 345 -18.87 9.83 -6.08
N LEU A 346 -17.94 9.01 -5.60
CA LEU A 346 -17.68 7.70 -6.18
C LEU A 346 -18.92 6.78 -6.14
N VAL A 347 -19.65 6.76 -5.02
CA VAL A 347 -20.86 5.93 -4.87
C VAL A 347 -21.98 6.40 -5.79
N ILE A 348 -22.22 7.71 -5.89
CA ILE A 348 -23.28 8.31 -6.68
C ILE A 348 -23.03 8.06 -8.17
N PHE A 349 -21.80 8.30 -8.63
CA PHE A 349 -21.44 8.24 -10.06
C PHE A 349 -20.76 6.93 -10.48
N ALA A 350 -20.71 5.90 -9.63
CA ALA A 350 -20.06 4.64 -9.97
C ALA A 350 -20.58 4.01 -11.29
N PRO A 351 -21.91 3.92 -11.56
CA PRO A 351 -22.40 3.33 -12.78
C PRO A 351 -21.98 4.12 -14.03
N GLU A 352 -22.21 5.44 -14.00
CA GLU A 352 -21.94 6.32 -15.14
C GLU A 352 -20.43 6.48 -15.36
N GLY A 353 -19.68 6.69 -14.28
CA GLY A 353 -18.24 6.86 -14.34
C GLY A 353 -17.55 5.61 -14.93
N LEU A 354 -17.93 4.42 -14.47
CA LEU A 354 -17.39 3.16 -14.99
C LEU A 354 -17.88 2.89 -16.42
N ALA A 355 -19.12 3.22 -16.73
CA ALA A 355 -19.67 3.04 -18.08
C ALA A 355 -18.97 3.95 -19.10
N VAL A 356 -18.76 5.22 -18.78
CA VAL A 356 -18.03 6.16 -19.65
C VAL A 356 -16.56 5.77 -19.77
N TRP A 357 -15.93 5.33 -18.68
CA TRP A 357 -14.51 5.02 -18.65
C TRP A 357 -14.19 3.68 -19.31
N LEU A 358 -14.90 2.60 -18.96
CA LEU A 358 -14.58 1.23 -19.36
C LEU A 358 -15.68 0.54 -20.18
N GLY A 359 -16.82 1.21 -20.40
CA GLY A 359 -17.95 0.67 -21.14
C GLY A 359 -19.08 0.19 -20.24
N SER A 360 -20.27 0.00 -20.86
CA SER A 360 -21.54 -0.30 -20.16
C SER A 360 -21.48 -1.58 -19.33
N ASP A 361 -20.73 -2.59 -19.77
CA ASP A 361 -20.49 -3.84 -19.05
C ASP A 361 -19.82 -3.61 -17.68
N PHE A 362 -18.84 -2.70 -17.58
CA PHE A 362 -18.26 -2.29 -16.30
C PHE A 362 -19.23 -1.44 -15.48
N GLY A 363 -19.98 -0.54 -16.11
CA GLY A 363 -21.02 0.23 -15.44
C GLY A 363 -22.04 -0.65 -14.74
N HIS A 364 -22.44 -1.76 -15.37
CA HIS A 364 -23.42 -2.70 -14.81
C HIS A 364 -22.80 -3.63 -13.76
N ASN A 365 -21.71 -4.33 -14.09
CA ASN A 365 -21.16 -5.38 -13.24
C ASN A 365 -20.29 -4.85 -12.08
N SER A 366 -19.55 -3.74 -12.31
CA SER A 366 -18.58 -3.23 -11.34
C SER A 366 -19.11 -2.14 -10.42
N ALA A 367 -20.23 -1.46 -10.77
CA ALA A 367 -20.73 -0.36 -9.94
C ALA A 367 -21.14 -0.79 -8.52
N PRO A 368 -21.86 -1.92 -8.31
CA PRO A 368 -22.16 -2.39 -6.95
C PRO A 368 -20.88 -2.67 -6.13
N VAL A 369 -19.88 -3.27 -6.78
CA VAL A 369 -18.58 -3.57 -6.20
C VAL A 369 -17.86 -2.28 -5.82
N ALA A 370 -17.75 -1.30 -6.74
CA ALA A 370 -17.10 -0.02 -6.51
C ALA A 370 -17.72 0.76 -5.33
N ARG A 371 -19.06 0.74 -5.23
CA ARG A 371 -19.81 1.35 -4.13
C ARG A 371 -19.44 0.76 -2.77
N LEU A 372 -19.48 -0.57 -2.66
CA LEU A 372 -19.14 -1.27 -1.43
C LEU A 372 -17.67 -1.06 -1.03
N LEU A 373 -16.77 -1.16 -2.00
CA LEU A 373 -15.34 -0.94 -1.80
C LEU A 373 -15.04 0.51 -1.37
N ALA A 374 -15.72 1.51 -1.94
CA ALA A 374 -15.55 2.91 -1.57
C ALA A 374 -15.92 3.16 -0.10
N VAL A 375 -17.03 2.60 0.36
CA VAL A 375 -17.45 2.64 1.77
C VAL A 375 -16.42 1.94 2.65
N ALA A 376 -15.98 0.74 2.26
CA ALA A 376 -15.01 -0.02 3.03
C ALA A 376 -13.65 0.69 3.12
N VAL A 377 -13.19 1.36 2.05
CA VAL A 377 -11.95 2.16 2.07
C VAL A 377 -12.08 3.38 2.98
N LEU A 378 -13.23 4.06 3.01
CA LEU A 378 -13.48 5.14 3.96
C LEU A 378 -13.37 4.66 5.41
N VAL A 379 -14.03 3.55 5.73
CA VAL A 379 -14.01 2.94 7.07
C VAL A 379 -12.58 2.51 7.44
N ASN A 380 -11.89 1.79 6.55
CA ASN A 380 -10.52 1.35 6.78
C ASN A 380 -9.54 2.51 6.93
N SER A 381 -9.74 3.59 6.18
CA SER A 381 -8.90 4.79 6.28
C SER A 381 -8.95 5.42 7.68
N MET A 382 -10.10 5.41 8.33
CA MET A 382 -10.20 5.86 9.73
C MET A 382 -9.46 4.93 10.69
N ALA A 383 -9.43 3.62 10.40
CA ALA A 383 -8.73 2.62 11.20
C ALA A 383 -7.20 2.76 11.17
N HIS A 384 -6.63 3.47 10.18
CA HIS A 384 -5.19 3.74 10.15
C HIS A 384 -4.70 4.53 11.36
N VAL A 385 -5.53 5.38 11.98
CA VAL A 385 -5.15 6.15 13.18
C VAL A 385 -5.01 5.25 14.42
N PRO A 386 -6.03 4.44 14.84
CA PRO A 386 -5.86 3.49 15.94
C PRO A 386 -4.77 2.45 15.66
N PHE A 387 -4.59 2.01 14.43
CA PHE A 387 -3.49 1.11 14.04
C PHE A 387 -2.12 1.75 14.34
N ALA A 388 -1.91 3.00 13.91
CA ALA A 388 -0.68 3.74 14.19
C ALA A 388 -0.47 3.98 15.70
N HIS A 389 -1.54 4.28 16.43
CA HIS A 389 -1.48 4.43 17.89
C HIS A 389 -1.04 3.14 18.58
N LEU A 390 -1.63 1.99 18.25
CA LEU A 390 -1.23 0.69 18.83
C LEU A 390 0.24 0.37 18.54
N GLN A 391 0.73 0.70 17.35
CA GLN A 391 2.15 0.52 17.01
C GLN A 391 3.06 1.49 17.76
N SER A 392 2.65 2.75 17.92
CA SER A 392 3.46 3.78 18.61
C SER A 392 3.64 3.50 20.10
N VAL A 393 2.66 2.84 20.73
CA VAL A 393 2.75 2.40 22.13
C VAL A 393 3.41 1.01 22.30
N GLY A 394 4.00 0.46 21.23
CA GLY A 394 4.73 -0.81 21.25
C GLY A 394 3.85 -2.06 21.36
N ARG A 395 2.60 -2.01 20.92
CA ARG A 395 1.64 -3.13 20.96
C ARG A 395 1.23 -3.65 19.56
N PRO A 396 2.18 -3.91 18.64
CA PRO A 396 1.87 -4.52 17.34
C PRO A 396 1.36 -5.97 17.46
N ASP A 397 1.60 -6.62 18.59
CA ASP A 397 1.08 -7.96 18.89
C ASP A 397 -0.44 -8.03 18.82
N ILE A 398 -1.14 -6.96 19.21
CA ILE A 398 -2.61 -6.88 19.19
C ILE A 398 -3.11 -6.97 17.75
N THR A 399 -2.56 -6.16 16.85
CA THR A 399 -2.97 -6.16 15.44
C THR A 399 -2.66 -7.47 14.73
N ALA A 400 -1.50 -8.08 15.02
CA ALA A 400 -1.14 -9.39 14.47
C ALA A 400 -2.11 -10.50 14.92
N LYS A 401 -2.51 -10.51 16.19
CA LYS A 401 -3.49 -11.47 16.71
C LYS A 401 -4.86 -11.32 16.07
N PHE A 402 -5.30 -10.06 15.80
CA PHE A 402 -6.57 -9.83 15.11
C PHE A 402 -6.53 -10.42 13.71
N HIS A 403 -5.51 -10.11 12.93
CA HIS A 403 -5.39 -10.63 11.57
C HIS A 403 -5.36 -12.17 11.54
N LEU A 404 -4.76 -12.84 12.53
CA LEU A 404 -4.77 -14.30 12.63
C LEU A 404 -6.18 -14.86 12.88
N ILE A 405 -7.01 -14.18 13.67
CA ILE A 405 -8.40 -14.59 13.96
C ILE A 405 -9.31 -14.23 12.78
N GLU A 406 -9.12 -13.06 12.20
CA GLU A 406 -9.94 -12.57 11.10
C GLU A 406 -9.76 -13.37 9.83
N LEU A 407 -8.54 -13.85 9.53
CA LEU A 407 -8.22 -14.53 8.28
C LEU A 407 -9.11 -15.77 8.01
N PRO A 408 -9.27 -16.73 8.93
CA PRO A 408 -10.18 -17.87 8.72
C PRO A 408 -11.63 -17.46 8.53
N ILE A 409 -12.11 -16.50 9.33
CA ILE A 409 -13.47 -15.97 9.25
C ILE A 409 -13.69 -15.31 7.90
N TYR A 410 -12.73 -14.49 7.46
CA TYR A 410 -12.78 -13.80 6.18
C TYR A 410 -12.79 -14.77 5.00
N ILE A 411 -11.93 -15.80 4.99
CA ILE A 411 -11.90 -16.83 3.95
C ILE A 411 -13.24 -17.56 3.88
N ALA A 412 -13.83 -17.93 5.02
CA ALA A 412 -15.15 -18.54 5.06
C ALA A 412 -16.23 -17.61 4.49
N MET A 413 -16.28 -16.35 4.91
CA MET A 413 -17.21 -15.35 4.38
C MET A 413 -17.03 -15.16 2.88
N LEU A 414 -15.78 -15.05 2.39
CA LEU A 414 -15.48 -14.93 0.97
C LEU A 414 -16.08 -16.10 0.17
N PHE A 415 -15.86 -17.33 0.63
CA PHE A 415 -16.33 -18.52 -0.05
C PHE A 415 -17.86 -18.58 -0.14
N PHE A 416 -18.56 -18.35 0.98
CA PHE A 416 -20.02 -18.40 1.02
C PHE A 416 -20.67 -17.24 0.24
N LEU A 417 -20.20 -16.02 0.45
CA LEU A 417 -20.78 -14.84 -0.19
C LEU A 417 -20.42 -14.74 -1.68
N ALA A 418 -19.23 -15.22 -2.10
CA ALA A 418 -18.90 -15.31 -3.53
C ALA A 418 -19.80 -16.27 -4.28
N ARG A 419 -20.19 -17.39 -3.67
CA ARG A 419 -21.12 -18.35 -4.26
C ARG A 419 -22.55 -17.82 -4.34
N SER A 420 -22.99 -17.07 -3.32
CA SER A 420 -24.37 -16.58 -3.23
C SER A 420 -24.60 -15.31 -4.06
N TRP A 421 -23.67 -14.36 -4.03
CA TRP A 421 -23.83 -13.01 -4.60
C TRP A 421 -22.71 -12.62 -5.58
N GLY A 422 -21.90 -13.58 -6.04
CA GLY A 422 -20.83 -13.32 -6.99
C GLY A 422 -19.81 -12.30 -6.46
N ILE A 423 -19.32 -11.44 -7.35
CA ILE A 423 -18.31 -10.40 -6.98
C ILE A 423 -18.83 -9.36 -5.99
N THR A 424 -20.14 -9.11 -5.98
CA THR A 424 -20.76 -8.25 -4.98
C THR A 424 -20.64 -8.88 -3.58
N GLY A 425 -20.84 -10.20 -3.47
CA GLY A 425 -20.64 -10.95 -2.24
C GLY A 425 -19.19 -10.87 -1.73
N VAL A 426 -18.22 -10.91 -2.62
CA VAL A 426 -16.80 -10.70 -2.26
C VAL A 426 -16.57 -9.30 -1.69
N ALA A 427 -17.14 -8.27 -2.31
CA ALA A 427 -17.05 -6.89 -1.81
C ALA A 427 -17.75 -6.72 -0.45
N VAL A 428 -18.89 -7.40 -0.23
CA VAL A 428 -19.57 -7.43 1.08
C VAL A 428 -18.69 -8.12 2.13
N ALA A 429 -18.10 -9.28 1.82
CA ALA A 429 -17.17 -9.96 2.75
C ALA A 429 -16.01 -9.05 3.16
N TRP A 430 -15.45 -8.33 2.20
CA TRP A 430 -14.37 -7.38 2.46
C TRP A 430 -14.83 -6.20 3.35
N LEU A 431 -16.01 -5.64 3.09
CA LEU A 431 -16.61 -4.58 3.92
C LEU A 431 -16.86 -5.05 5.36
N LEU A 432 -17.44 -6.25 5.53
CA LEU A 432 -17.71 -6.80 6.86
C LEU A 432 -16.42 -7.04 7.65
N ARG A 433 -15.37 -7.57 6.99
CA ARG A 433 -14.06 -7.72 7.60
C ARG A 433 -13.48 -6.37 8.05
N VAL A 434 -13.53 -5.36 7.17
CA VAL A 434 -13.02 -4.02 7.47
C VAL A 434 -13.80 -3.37 8.62
N LEU A 435 -15.12 -3.56 8.70
CA LEU A 435 -15.92 -3.08 9.80
C LEU A 435 -15.51 -3.73 11.12
N LEU A 436 -15.29 -5.05 11.12
CA LEU A 436 -14.84 -5.80 12.30
C LEU A 436 -13.45 -5.33 12.75
N ASP A 437 -12.46 -5.30 11.83
CA ASP A 437 -11.10 -4.84 12.10
C ASP A 437 -11.10 -3.40 12.66
N THR A 438 -11.84 -2.50 12.03
CA THR A 438 -11.98 -1.11 12.48
C THR A 438 -12.55 -1.06 13.89
N PHE A 439 -13.62 -1.80 14.18
CA PHE A 439 -14.22 -1.86 15.51
C PHE A 439 -13.21 -2.36 16.56
N LEU A 440 -12.50 -3.45 16.28
CA LEU A 440 -11.50 -4.02 17.18
C LEU A 440 -10.34 -3.05 17.44
N LEU A 441 -9.81 -2.41 16.40
CA LEU A 441 -8.72 -1.44 16.51
C LEU A 441 -9.11 -0.24 17.38
N PHE A 442 -10.30 0.33 17.17
CA PHE A 442 -10.81 1.42 18.02
C PHE A 442 -11.09 0.96 19.45
N TRP A 443 -11.63 -0.22 19.65
CA TRP A 443 -11.91 -0.79 20.97
C TRP A 443 -10.63 -0.92 21.80
N PHE A 444 -9.58 -1.53 21.23
CA PHE A 444 -8.32 -1.73 21.94
C PHE A 444 -7.52 -0.42 22.09
N SER A 445 -7.56 0.44 21.09
CA SER A 445 -6.96 1.77 21.20
C SER A 445 -7.61 2.58 22.33
N PHE A 446 -8.94 2.51 22.48
CA PHE A 446 -9.65 3.14 23.58
C PHE A 446 -9.28 2.57 24.96
N ARG A 447 -9.08 1.25 25.08
CA ARG A 447 -8.61 0.66 26.35
C ARG A 447 -7.25 1.21 26.78
N LEU A 448 -6.39 1.56 25.83
CA LEU A 448 -5.07 2.13 26.10
C LEU A 448 -5.10 3.67 26.27
N LEU A 449 -6.07 4.35 25.64
CA LEU A 449 -6.26 5.79 25.68
C LEU A 449 -7.74 6.15 25.95
N PRO A 450 -8.21 5.99 27.21
CA PRO A 450 -9.62 6.23 27.58
C PRO A 450 -10.06 7.69 27.41
N GLU A 451 -9.13 8.61 27.28
CA GLU A 451 -9.37 10.04 27.04
C GLU A 451 -10.07 10.30 25.70
N CYS A 452 -9.99 9.38 24.74
CA CYS A 452 -10.67 9.45 23.43
C CYS A 452 -12.16 9.04 23.46
N ARG A 453 -12.90 9.36 24.50
CA ARG A 453 -14.30 8.96 24.68
C ARG A 453 -15.23 9.39 23.54
N PHE A 454 -15.01 10.59 23.00
CA PHE A 454 -15.83 11.14 21.92
C PHE A 454 -15.90 10.21 20.69
N ILE A 455 -14.76 9.66 20.26
CA ILE A 455 -14.71 8.78 19.09
C ILE A 455 -15.42 7.46 19.38
N VAL A 456 -15.17 6.85 20.56
CA VAL A 456 -15.75 5.55 20.89
C VAL A 456 -17.27 5.61 21.03
N THR A 457 -17.79 6.65 21.63
CA THR A 457 -19.25 6.82 21.79
C THR A 457 -19.94 7.17 20.49
N ARG A 458 -19.28 7.89 19.58
CA ARG A 458 -19.86 8.33 18.31
C ARG A 458 -19.44 7.50 17.09
N LEU A 459 -18.42 6.67 17.21
CA LEU A 459 -17.95 5.84 16.10
C LEU A 459 -19.05 4.90 15.55
N PRO A 460 -19.81 4.13 16.37
CA PRO A 460 -20.89 3.30 15.84
C PRO A 460 -21.95 4.11 15.09
N LEU A 461 -22.31 5.28 15.62
CA LEU A 461 -23.28 6.18 14.98
C LEU A 461 -22.71 6.72 13.66
N MET A 462 -21.43 7.08 13.61
CA MET A 462 -20.74 7.49 12.37
C MET A 462 -20.73 6.36 11.35
N MET A 463 -20.43 5.11 11.75
CA MET A 463 -20.45 3.95 10.85
C MET A 463 -21.84 3.68 10.28
N VAL A 464 -22.86 3.69 11.12
CA VAL A 464 -24.26 3.53 10.68
C VAL A 464 -24.66 4.69 9.77
N GLY A 465 -24.28 5.93 10.11
CA GLY A 465 -24.54 7.10 9.30
C GLY A 465 -23.86 7.03 7.92
N VAL A 466 -22.61 6.58 7.87
CA VAL A 466 -21.89 6.35 6.60
C VAL A 466 -22.60 5.31 5.75
N LEU A 467 -22.96 4.17 6.32
CA LEU A 467 -23.66 3.11 5.59
C LEU A 467 -25.02 3.60 5.07
N ALA A 468 -25.83 4.23 5.92
CA ALA A 468 -27.13 4.78 5.53
C ALA A 468 -27.02 5.86 4.45
N LEU A 469 -26.06 6.79 4.59
CA LEU A 469 -25.82 7.86 3.63
C LEU A 469 -25.37 7.30 2.26
N ASN A 470 -24.49 6.28 2.27
CA ASN A 470 -24.04 5.65 1.04
C ASN A 470 -25.13 4.81 0.38
N LEU A 471 -25.99 4.13 1.15
CA LEU A 471 -27.18 3.44 0.62
C LEU A 471 -28.16 4.44 0.00
N ALA A 472 -28.45 5.55 0.66
CA ALA A 472 -29.26 6.62 0.11
C ALA A 472 -28.62 7.23 -1.16
N ALA A 473 -27.32 7.48 -1.16
CA ALA A 473 -26.58 7.96 -2.32
C ALA A 473 -26.63 6.98 -3.50
N ALA A 474 -26.55 5.67 -3.22
CA ALA A 474 -26.63 4.62 -4.24
C ALA A 474 -28.02 4.51 -4.89
N SER A 475 -29.09 4.91 -4.19
CA SER A 475 -30.47 4.87 -4.69
C SER A 475 -30.86 6.12 -5.51
N ILE A 476 -30.02 7.16 -5.56
CA ILE A 476 -30.32 8.37 -6.32
C ILE A 476 -30.35 8.05 -7.82
N GLY A 477 -31.51 8.24 -8.44
CA GLY A 477 -31.73 8.12 -9.88
C GLY A 477 -31.69 9.48 -10.57
N GLY A 478 -31.41 9.46 -11.87
CA GLY A 478 -31.43 10.68 -12.71
C GLY A 478 -30.19 11.57 -12.55
N MET A 479 -29.58 11.95 -13.67
CA MET A 479 -28.30 12.70 -13.68
C MET A 479 -28.41 14.06 -12.98
N ALA A 480 -29.51 14.78 -13.21
CA ALA A 480 -29.73 16.11 -12.58
C ALA A 480 -29.78 16.03 -11.04
N ILE A 481 -30.48 15.01 -10.50
CA ILE A 481 -30.60 14.80 -9.05
C ILE A 481 -29.23 14.44 -8.47
N LYS A 482 -28.44 13.62 -9.15
CA LYS A 482 -27.07 13.27 -8.73
C LYS A 482 -26.17 14.49 -8.66
N ILE A 483 -26.21 15.37 -9.66
CA ILE A 483 -25.44 16.62 -9.67
C ILE A 483 -25.87 17.52 -8.51
N ILE A 484 -27.19 17.71 -8.33
CA ILE A 484 -27.72 18.50 -7.20
C ILE A 484 -27.26 17.92 -5.87
N ALA A 485 -27.35 16.60 -5.67
CA ALA A 485 -26.90 15.93 -4.45
C ALA A 485 -25.42 16.19 -4.16
N VAL A 486 -24.56 16.10 -5.17
CA VAL A 486 -23.13 16.41 -5.01
C VAL A 486 -22.91 17.90 -4.70
N CYS A 487 -23.60 18.82 -5.36
CA CYS A 487 -23.54 20.25 -5.02
C CYS A 487 -23.95 20.49 -3.55
N VAL A 488 -25.02 19.87 -3.09
CA VAL A 488 -25.47 19.98 -1.70
C VAL A 488 -24.41 19.43 -0.74
N VAL A 489 -23.78 18.31 -1.07
CA VAL A 489 -22.69 17.76 -0.23
C VAL A 489 -21.53 18.75 -0.13
N PHE A 490 -21.04 19.29 -1.23
CA PHE A 490 -19.86 20.16 -1.21
C PHE A 490 -20.14 21.56 -0.68
N PHE A 491 -21.27 22.17 -1.03
CA PHE A 491 -21.56 23.57 -0.66
C PHE A 491 -22.34 23.72 0.64
N VAL A 492 -23.01 22.69 1.11
CA VAL A 492 -23.82 22.76 2.35
C VAL A 492 -23.29 21.78 3.40
N ALA A 493 -23.22 20.49 3.08
CA ALA A 493 -22.89 19.47 4.08
C ALA A 493 -21.43 19.55 4.55
N VAL A 494 -20.46 19.77 3.65
CA VAL A 494 -19.04 19.88 4.01
C VAL A 494 -18.78 21.11 4.89
N PRO A 495 -19.22 22.34 4.57
CA PRO A 495 -19.05 23.49 5.46
C PRO A 495 -19.78 23.35 6.79
N ALA A 496 -21.03 22.85 6.77
CA ALA A 496 -21.78 22.61 8.01
C ALA A 496 -21.08 21.60 8.92
N PHE A 497 -20.59 20.50 8.34
CA PHE A 497 -19.84 19.49 9.06
C PHE A 497 -18.52 20.03 9.64
N TRP A 498 -17.79 20.87 8.87
CA TRP A 498 -16.59 21.54 9.35
C TRP A 498 -16.88 22.42 10.58
N LEU A 499 -17.95 23.18 10.56
CA LEU A 499 -18.31 24.07 11.67
C LEU A 499 -18.80 23.31 12.90
N TRP A 500 -19.50 22.20 12.72
CA TRP A 500 -20.12 21.45 13.81
C TRP A 500 -19.22 20.38 14.42
N PHE A 501 -18.39 19.72 13.61
CA PHE A 501 -17.61 18.53 14.00
C PHE A 501 -16.23 18.87 14.57
N PHE A 502 -15.63 19.96 14.14
CA PHE A 502 -14.32 20.41 14.59
C PHE A 502 -14.42 21.47 15.67
N THR A 503 -13.62 21.31 16.74
CA THR A 503 -13.45 22.35 17.76
C THR A 503 -12.67 23.55 17.18
N ALA A 504 -12.79 24.73 17.83
CA ALA A 504 -12.02 25.90 17.40
C ALA A 504 -10.51 25.64 17.35
N ALA A 505 -9.98 24.91 18.34
CA ALA A 505 -8.57 24.51 18.39
C ALA A 505 -8.15 23.59 17.24
N GLN A 506 -9.03 22.66 16.80
CA GLN A 506 -8.76 21.80 15.64
C GLN A 506 -8.83 22.56 14.32
N ARG A 507 -9.65 23.62 14.21
CA ARG A 507 -9.77 24.47 13.01
C ARG A 507 -8.61 25.47 12.83
N ALA A 508 -8.00 25.92 13.94
CA ALA A 508 -6.98 26.97 13.94
C ALA A 508 -5.79 26.72 12.97
N PRO A 509 -5.19 25.53 12.87
CA PRO A 509 -4.08 25.26 11.96
C PRO A 509 -4.45 25.47 10.48
N PHE A 510 -5.69 25.10 10.09
CA PHE A 510 -6.16 25.29 8.71
C PHE A 510 -6.44 26.75 8.38
N ILE A 511 -7.03 27.48 9.33
CA ILE A 511 -7.30 28.92 9.15
C ILE A 511 -5.98 29.67 8.97
N TYR A 512 -4.96 29.33 9.79
CA TYR A 512 -3.62 29.89 9.65
C TYR A 512 -2.98 29.59 8.29
N LEU A 513 -3.10 28.34 7.81
CA LEU A 513 -2.57 27.93 6.51
C LEU A 513 -3.26 28.69 5.36
N LEU A 514 -4.59 28.85 5.41
CA LEU A 514 -5.35 29.61 4.41
C LEU A 514 -5.00 31.10 4.42
N GLN A 515 -4.74 31.68 5.57
CA GLN A 515 -4.28 33.06 5.68
C GLN A 515 -2.90 33.25 5.06
N ARG A 516 -1.99 32.29 5.24
CA ARG A 516 -0.64 32.29 4.67
C ARG A 516 -0.60 32.07 3.15
N LEU A 517 -1.61 31.41 2.58
CA LEU A 517 -1.74 31.22 1.13
C LEU A 517 -2.38 32.42 0.42
N LYS A 518 -3.01 33.34 1.18
CA LYS A 518 -3.63 34.57 0.66
C LYS A 518 -2.70 35.81 0.73
N GLY A 519 -1.60 35.74 1.46
CA GLY A 519 -0.56 36.77 1.52
C GLY A 519 0.72 36.26 0.86
#